data_e4f24d49ef8f4f7610af951d2db68cd6
#
_entry.id   e4f24d49ef8f4f7610af951d2db68cd6
#
_cell.length_a   1.000
_cell.length_b   1.000
_cell.length_c   1.000
_cell.angle_alpha   90.00
_cell.angle_beta   90.00
_cell.angle_gamma   90.00
#
_symmetry.space_group_name_H-M   'P 1'
#
loop_
_entity.id
_entity.type
_entity.pdbx_description
1 polymer ?
#
loop_
_entity_poly.entity_id
_entity_poly.type
_entity_poly.pdbx_seq_one_letter_code
_entity_poly.pdbx_strand_id
1 'polypeptide(L)'
;YSILMNNKEKTKERILDALPQLQCKKCTYKDCESYANAIIFDNEKLNKCEPGSSHTEKQISNILNKNIKVIESNEIKDFPIAKITVEECIGCTICIKVCPVDAIIGARHKQHFIIDDQCNGCELCITECPVDCMEMIPNEEKNSWKWPGAQANISKKLYNEKLIRTHRIKE
;
A
#
# COMPACT_ATOMS: atom_id res chain seq x y z
N TYR A 1 25.67 -18.93 10.78
CA TYR A 1 24.19 -18.73 10.91
C TYR A 1 23.83 -17.24 10.90
N SER A 2 24.50 -16.41 11.69
CA SER A 2 24.26 -14.96 11.80
C SER A 2 24.46 -14.18 10.47
N ILE A 3 25.47 -14.51 9.68
CA ILE A 3 25.78 -13.81 8.41
C ILE A 3 24.72 -14.11 7.33
N LEU A 4 24.25 -15.35 7.26
CA LEU A 4 23.20 -15.74 6.30
C LEU A 4 21.85 -15.09 6.61
N MET A 5 21.49 -14.99 7.90
CA MET A 5 20.29 -14.29 8.35
C MET A 5 20.37 -12.80 8.01
N ASN A 6 21.51 -12.15 8.25
CA ASN A 6 21.71 -10.74 7.90
C ASN A 6 21.60 -10.48 6.39
N ASN A 7 22.07 -11.40 5.54
CA ASN A 7 21.91 -11.29 4.10
C ASN A 7 20.45 -11.44 3.65
N LYS A 8 19.69 -12.34 4.26
CA LYS A 8 18.27 -12.49 3.96
C LYS A 8 17.46 -11.25 4.34
N GLU A 9 17.72 -10.67 5.53
CA GLU A 9 17.07 -9.43 5.97
C GLU A 9 17.39 -8.26 5.03
N LYS A 10 18.63 -8.07 4.63
CA LYS A 10 19.00 -7.05 3.64
C LYS A 10 18.32 -7.26 2.28
N THR A 11 18.17 -8.51 1.85
CA THR A 11 17.49 -8.83 0.60
C THR A 11 15.98 -8.57 0.73
N LYS A 12 15.38 -8.88 1.88
CA LYS A 12 13.98 -8.56 2.19
C LYS A 12 13.72 -7.05 2.10
N GLU A 13 14.57 -6.22 2.72
CA GLU A 13 14.46 -4.77 2.64
C GLU A 13 14.51 -4.25 1.19
N ARG A 14 15.41 -4.77 0.38
CA ARG A 14 15.48 -4.41 -1.05
C ARG A 14 14.21 -4.81 -1.80
N ILE A 15 13.64 -5.98 -1.51
CA ILE A 15 12.35 -6.40 -2.09
C ILE A 15 11.24 -5.49 -1.62
N LEU A 16 11.21 -5.15 -0.33
CA LEU A 16 10.22 -4.24 0.24
C LEU A 16 10.27 -2.87 -0.45
N ASP A 17 11.47 -2.34 -0.73
CA ASP A 17 11.64 -1.07 -1.45
C ASP A 17 11.23 -1.16 -2.94
N ALA A 18 11.21 -2.35 -3.53
CA ALA A 18 10.72 -2.59 -4.88
C ALA A 18 9.19 -2.71 -4.98
N LEU A 19 8.46 -2.62 -3.87
CA LEU A 19 7.00 -2.66 -3.82
C LEU A 19 6.39 -1.25 -3.82
N PRO A 20 5.19 -1.05 -4.39
CA PRO A 20 4.53 0.26 -4.46
C PRO A 20 4.05 0.80 -3.10
N GLN A 21 4.14 0.04 -2.03
CA GLN A 21 3.86 0.43 -0.64
C GLN A 21 2.42 0.90 -0.36
N LEU A 22 1.45 0.46 -1.16
CA LEU A 22 0.04 0.81 -0.97
C LEU A 22 -0.59 0.16 0.27
N GLN A 23 0.00 -0.93 0.76
CA GLN A 23 -0.54 -1.75 1.86
C GLN A 23 -1.97 -2.26 1.59
N CYS A 24 -2.31 -2.46 0.31
CA CYS A 24 -3.67 -2.66 -0.21
C CYS A 24 -4.22 -4.07 0.00
N LYS A 25 -3.40 -5.02 0.48
CA LYS A 25 -3.75 -6.44 0.71
C LYS A 25 -4.20 -7.23 -0.54
N LYS A 26 -4.14 -6.66 -1.75
CA LYS A 26 -4.52 -7.35 -3.00
C LYS A 26 -3.69 -8.62 -3.28
N CYS A 27 -2.46 -8.68 -2.76
CA CYS A 27 -1.62 -9.87 -2.79
C CYS A 27 -2.00 -10.94 -1.76
N THR A 28 -3.07 -10.75 -0.98
CA THR A 28 -3.56 -11.60 0.13
C THR A 28 -2.73 -11.54 1.43
N TYR A 29 -1.64 -10.79 1.45
CA TYR A 29 -0.86 -10.53 2.64
C TYR A 29 -1.37 -9.29 3.39
N LYS A 30 -1.16 -9.25 4.72
CA LYS A 30 -1.67 -8.13 5.55
C LYS A 30 -1.04 -6.77 5.20
N ASP A 31 0.20 -6.79 4.71
CA ASP A 31 0.99 -5.62 4.32
C ASP A 31 2.11 -6.00 3.34
N CYS A 32 2.79 -5.01 2.78
CA CYS A 32 3.89 -5.22 1.84
C CYS A 32 5.09 -5.92 2.48
N GLU A 33 5.36 -5.70 3.78
CA GLU A 33 6.45 -6.37 4.49
C GLU A 33 6.19 -7.87 4.62
N SER A 34 4.97 -8.26 4.92
CA SER A 34 4.58 -9.68 5.02
C SER A 34 4.72 -10.40 3.67
N TYR A 35 4.43 -9.72 2.56
CA TYR A 35 4.67 -10.29 1.24
C TYR A 35 6.17 -10.40 0.93
N ALA A 36 6.98 -9.39 1.24
CA ALA A 36 8.43 -9.46 1.10
C ALA A 36 9.05 -10.60 1.95
N ASN A 37 8.56 -10.81 3.18
CA ASN A 37 8.94 -11.93 4.02
C ASN A 37 8.62 -13.28 3.35
N ALA A 38 7.39 -13.45 2.84
CA ALA A 38 6.98 -14.68 2.19
C ALA A 38 7.82 -15.01 0.95
N ILE A 39 8.24 -14.00 0.17
CA ILE A 39 9.15 -14.20 -0.96
C ILE A 39 10.49 -14.78 -0.51
N ILE A 40 11.05 -14.28 0.59
CA ILE A 40 12.39 -14.67 1.07
C ILE A 40 12.38 -16.00 1.85
N PHE A 41 11.37 -16.21 2.69
CA PHE A 41 11.36 -17.32 3.64
C PHE A 41 10.49 -18.48 3.21
N ASP A 42 9.40 -18.21 2.47
CA ASP A 42 8.41 -19.20 2.06
C ASP A 42 8.45 -19.49 0.54
N ASN A 43 9.41 -18.88 -0.19
CA ASN A 43 9.55 -18.99 -1.64
C ASN A 43 8.26 -18.64 -2.42
N GLU A 44 7.58 -17.60 -1.99
CA GLU A 44 6.34 -17.13 -2.61
C GLU A 44 6.59 -16.60 -4.03
N LYS A 45 5.53 -16.61 -4.86
CA LYS A 45 5.57 -16.11 -6.24
C LYS A 45 5.84 -14.60 -6.27
N LEU A 46 6.63 -14.13 -7.24
CA LEU A 46 7.06 -12.74 -7.36
C LEU A 46 6.00 -11.81 -7.98
N ASN A 47 4.96 -12.36 -8.58
CA ASN A 47 3.94 -11.65 -9.37
C ASN A 47 2.60 -11.44 -8.64
N LYS A 48 2.55 -11.58 -7.33
CA LYS A 48 1.30 -11.37 -6.57
C LYS A 48 0.94 -9.90 -6.36
N CYS A 49 1.90 -8.98 -6.51
CA CYS A 49 1.63 -7.56 -6.32
C CYS A 49 0.94 -6.97 -7.56
N GLU A 50 -0.39 -6.93 -7.54
CA GLU A 50 -1.20 -6.38 -8.63
C GLU A 50 -0.88 -4.90 -8.93
N PRO A 51 -0.81 -3.99 -7.92
CA PRO A 51 -0.45 -2.61 -8.20
C PRO A 51 0.97 -2.45 -8.75
N GLY A 52 1.89 -3.32 -8.33
CA GLY A 52 3.28 -3.29 -8.76
C GLY A 52 3.50 -3.81 -10.17
N SER A 53 2.59 -4.69 -10.64
CA SER A 53 2.59 -5.21 -12.02
C SER A 53 3.92 -5.88 -12.40
N SER A 54 4.19 -6.00 -13.70
CA SER A 54 5.43 -6.56 -14.26
C SER A 54 6.69 -5.79 -13.85
N HIS A 55 6.58 -4.49 -13.60
CA HIS A 55 7.71 -3.69 -13.14
C HIS A 55 8.26 -4.19 -11.79
N THR A 56 7.38 -4.37 -10.82
CA THR A 56 7.75 -4.90 -9.50
C THR A 56 8.28 -6.34 -9.58
N GLU A 57 7.61 -7.21 -10.35
CA GLU A 57 8.05 -8.58 -10.57
C GLU A 57 9.47 -8.64 -11.12
N LYS A 58 9.77 -7.81 -12.13
CA LYS A 58 11.11 -7.72 -12.72
C LYS A 58 12.15 -7.22 -11.71
N GLN A 59 11.84 -6.17 -10.95
CA GLN A 59 12.76 -5.67 -9.93
C GLN A 59 13.08 -6.73 -8.88
N ILE A 60 12.07 -7.44 -8.37
CA ILE A 60 12.27 -8.53 -7.41
C ILE A 60 13.08 -9.67 -8.02
N SER A 61 12.78 -10.05 -9.27
CA SER A 61 13.55 -11.06 -10.00
C SER A 61 15.03 -10.71 -10.10
N ASN A 62 15.36 -9.45 -10.43
CA ASN A 62 16.73 -8.96 -10.50
C ASN A 62 17.41 -8.97 -9.12
N ILE A 63 16.70 -8.57 -8.06
CA ILE A 63 17.22 -8.60 -6.68
C ILE A 63 17.60 -10.03 -6.26
N LEU A 64 16.80 -11.02 -6.68
CA LEU A 64 17.01 -12.44 -6.36
C LEU A 64 17.91 -13.17 -7.35
N ASN A 65 18.41 -12.50 -8.41
CA ASN A 65 19.14 -13.10 -9.53
C ASN A 65 18.39 -14.29 -10.15
N LYS A 66 17.05 -14.22 -10.19
CA LYS A 66 16.19 -15.23 -10.84
C LYS A 66 15.96 -14.83 -12.30
N ASN A 67 16.27 -15.71 -13.24
CA ASN A 67 16.00 -15.47 -14.66
C ASN A 67 14.53 -15.83 -14.98
N ILE A 68 13.63 -14.88 -14.79
CA ILE A 68 12.20 -15.03 -15.09
C ILE A 68 11.88 -14.23 -16.35
N LYS A 69 11.17 -14.85 -17.30
CA LYS A 69 10.63 -14.13 -18.45
C LYS A 69 9.43 -13.30 -17.99
N VAL A 70 9.67 -12.02 -17.70
CA VAL A 70 8.62 -11.05 -17.39
C VAL A 70 8.28 -10.31 -18.68
N ILE A 71 7.02 -10.30 -19.05
CA ILE A 71 6.53 -9.46 -20.16
C ILE A 71 6.43 -8.05 -19.60
N GLU A 72 7.38 -7.19 -19.97
CA GLU A 72 7.42 -5.81 -19.50
C GLU A 72 6.28 -5.00 -20.10
N SER A 73 5.53 -4.33 -19.24
CA SER A 73 4.81 -3.13 -19.61
C SER A 73 5.60 -1.92 -19.09
N ASN A 74 5.99 -1.01 -19.97
CA ASN A 74 6.56 0.28 -19.58
C ASN A 74 5.49 1.25 -19.06
N GLU A 75 4.34 0.72 -18.68
CA GLU A 75 3.19 1.49 -18.26
C GLU A 75 3.41 2.04 -16.85
N ILE A 76 3.40 3.36 -16.74
CA ILE A 76 3.32 4.05 -15.46
C ILE A 76 1.86 4.00 -15.03
N LYS A 77 1.58 3.36 -13.89
CA LYS A 77 0.25 3.32 -13.31
C LYS A 77 -0.01 4.58 -12.50
N ASP A 78 -1.09 5.27 -12.82
CA ASP A 78 -1.67 6.29 -11.97
C ASP A 78 -2.65 5.63 -10.99
N PHE A 79 -2.55 5.98 -9.71
CA PHE A 79 -3.48 5.48 -8.70
C PHE A 79 -4.58 6.49 -8.43
N PRO A 80 -5.85 6.06 -8.43
CA PRO A 80 -6.97 6.91 -8.08
C PRO A 80 -6.92 7.28 -6.59
N ILE A 81 -7.68 8.31 -6.20
CA ILE A 81 -7.89 8.69 -4.80
C ILE A 81 -9.32 8.37 -4.36
N ALA A 82 -9.49 8.13 -3.08
CA ALA A 82 -10.82 7.96 -2.50
C ALA A 82 -11.53 9.32 -2.37
N LYS A 83 -12.85 9.33 -2.59
CA LYS A 83 -13.73 10.47 -2.33
C LYS A 83 -14.89 10.03 -1.44
N ILE A 84 -15.37 10.91 -0.58
CA ILE A 84 -16.51 10.66 0.32
C ILE A 84 -17.69 11.53 -0.12
N THR A 85 -18.84 10.92 -0.31
CA THR A 85 -20.12 11.65 -0.35
C THR A 85 -20.49 12.00 1.09
N VAL A 86 -20.23 13.25 1.46
CA VAL A 86 -20.25 13.71 2.86
C VAL A 86 -21.65 13.57 3.47
N GLU A 87 -22.70 13.79 2.67
CA GLU A 87 -24.12 13.71 3.05
C GLU A 87 -24.53 12.29 3.44
N GLU A 88 -23.89 11.27 2.87
CA GLU A 88 -24.17 9.86 3.15
C GLU A 88 -23.31 9.30 4.28
N CYS A 89 -22.29 10.05 4.71
CA CYS A 89 -21.35 9.61 5.73
C CYS A 89 -21.98 9.60 7.13
N ILE A 90 -22.10 8.42 7.74
CA ILE A 90 -22.66 8.25 9.09
C ILE A 90 -21.64 8.40 10.23
N GLY A 91 -20.37 8.69 9.92
CA GLY A 91 -19.34 8.88 10.94
C GLY A 91 -18.97 7.62 11.72
N CYS A 92 -18.98 6.43 11.09
CA CYS A 92 -18.70 5.15 11.77
C CYS A 92 -17.22 4.93 12.11
N THR A 93 -16.30 5.71 11.55
CA THR A 93 -14.82 5.67 11.74
C THR A 93 -14.12 4.41 11.21
N ILE A 94 -14.79 3.51 10.51
CA ILE A 94 -14.18 2.28 10.00
C ILE A 94 -13.11 2.63 8.96
N CYS A 95 -13.40 3.53 8.02
CA CYS A 95 -12.47 3.98 6.99
C CYS A 95 -11.18 4.61 7.58
N ILE A 96 -11.28 5.35 8.70
CA ILE A 96 -10.11 5.90 9.41
C ILE A 96 -9.21 4.77 9.94
N LYS A 97 -9.82 3.72 10.51
CA LYS A 97 -9.06 2.59 11.08
C LYS A 97 -8.32 1.80 10.02
N VAL A 98 -8.96 1.57 8.86
CA VAL A 98 -8.38 0.73 7.80
C VAL A 98 -7.42 1.48 6.88
N CYS A 99 -7.49 2.81 6.80
CA CYS A 99 -6.60 3.60 5.96
C CYS A 99 -5.13 3.42 6.39
N PRO A 100 -4.24 2.86 5.55
CA PRO A 100 -2.87 2.56 5.95
C PRO A 100 -1.99 3.79 6.13
N VAL A 101 -2.38 4.91 5.52
CA VAL A 101 -1.58 6.15 5.47
C VAL A 101 -2.24 7.32 6.21
N ASP A 102 -3.31 7.04 6.99
CA ASP A 102 -4.05 8.06 7.75
C ASP A 102 -4.59 9.24 6.93
N ALA A 103 -4.88 9.00 5.65
CA ALA A 103 -5.42 10.01 4.74
C ALA A 103 -6.87 10.39 5.03
N ILE A 104 -7.53 9.80 6.04
CA ILE A 104 -8.93 10.06 6.36
C ILE A 104 -9.02 10.68 7.74
N ILE A 105 -9.63 11.86 7.81
CA ILE A 105 -9.87 12.61 9.04
C ILE A 105 -11.36 12.67 9.37
N GLY A 106 -11.67 12.74 10.66
CA GLY A 106 -13.03 12.81 11.17
C GLY A 106 -13.11 12.25 12.59
N ALA A 107 -14.33 12.15 13.09
CA ALA A 107 -14.60 11.59 14.41
C ALA A 107 -15.91 10.78 14.39
N ARG A 108 -16.13 10.00 15.46
CA ARG A 108 -17.36 9.23 15.62
C ARG A 108 -18.59 10.14 15.58
N HIS A 109 -19.59 9.77 14.77
CA HIS A 109 -20.81 10.54 14.51
C HIS A 109 -20.58 11.94 13.90
N LYS A 110 -19.43 12.15 13.26
CA LYS A 110 -19.10 13.32 12.45
C LYS A 110 -18.76 12.89 11.04
N GLN A 111 -18.94 13.78 10.11
CA GLN A 111 -18.55 13.58 8.71
C GLN A 111 -17.04 13.37 8.61
N HIS A 112 -16.62 12.53 7.67
CA HIS A 112 -15.22 12.28 7.38
C HIS A 112 -14.79 12.97 6.09
N PHE A 113 -13.50 13.24 5.98
CA PHE A 113 -12.90 13.90 4.82
C PHE A 113 -11.60 13.18 4.43
N ILE A 114 -11.26 13.21 3.14
CA ILE A 114 -10.01 12.68 2.62
C ILE A 114 -8.98 13.79 2.56
N ILE A 115 -7.73 13.49 2.89
CA ILE A 115 -6.56 14.31 2.61
C ILE A 115 -5.98 13.78 1.30
N ASP A 116 -6.32 14.41 0.19
CA ASP A 116 -6.04 13.92 -1.17
C ASP A 116 -4.55 13.65 -1.39
N ASP A 117 -3.67 14.54 -0.94
CA ASP A 117 -2.21 14.40 -1.06
C ASP A 117 -1.63 13.22 -0.28
N GLN A 118 -2.36 12.67 0.70
CA GLN A 118 -1.95 11.50 1.48
C GLN A 118 -2.59 10.21 0.99
N CYS A 119 -3.70 10.29 0.26
CA CYS A 119 -4.38 9.11 -0.23
C CYS A 119 -3.53 8.38 -1.28
N ASN A 120 -3.16 7.15 -0.99
CA ASN A 120 -2.31 6.33 -1.86
C ASN A 120 -3.09 5.38 -2.81
N GLY A 121 -4.42 5.46 -2.83
CA GLY A 121 -5.24 4.67 -3.74
C GLY A 121 -5.36 3.18 -3.38
N CYS A 122 -5.19 2.81 -2.12
CA CYS A 122 -5.22 1.40 -1.68
C CYS A 122 -6.61 0.74 -1.70
N GLU A 123 -7.70 1.52 -1.83
CA GLU A 123 -9.11 1.09 -1.90
C GLU A 123 -9.68 0.41 -0.64
N LEU A 124 -8.92 0.23 0.44
CA LEU A 124 -9.39 -0.47 1.64
C LEU A 124 -10.60 0.20 2.31
N CYS A 125 -10.73 1.51 2.19
CA CYS A 125 -11.87 2.25 2.76
C CYS A 125 -13.18 2.01 1.99
N ILE A 126 -13.10 1.68 0.69
CA ILE A 126 -14.27 1.41 -0.15
C ILE A 126 -14.97 0.14 0.33
N THR A 127 -14.23 -0.97 0.41
CA THR A 127 -14.76 -2.29 0.78
C THR A 127 -15.29 -2.37 2.21
N GLU A 128 -14.81 -1.49 3.08
CA GLU A 128 -15.14 -1.48 4.51
C GLU A 128 -16.24 -0.44 4.86
N CYS A 129 -16.70 0.34 3.88
CA CYS A 129 -17.76 1.34 4.14
C CYS A 129 -19.13 0.66 4.23
N PRO A 130 -19.82 0.72 5.37
CA PRO A 130 -21.10 0.01 5.55
C PRO A 130 -22.29 0.69 4.86
N VAL A 131 -22.10 1.91 4.34
CA VAL A 131 -23.15 2.71 3.68
C VAL A 131 -22.74 3.13 2.27
N ASP A 132 -21.65 2.56 1.74
CA ASP A 132 -21.15 2.80 0.38
C ASP A 132 -20.97 4.27 -0.01
N CYS A 133 -20.72 5.15 0.98
CA CYS A 133 -20.55 6.59 0.76
C CYS A 133 -19.18 6.97 0.18
N MET A 134 -18.40 6.00 -0.28
CA MET A 134 -17.05 6.22 -0.78
C MET A 134 -16.88 5.65 -2.18
N GLU A 135 -16.17 6.39 -3.03
CA GLU A 135 -15.81 5.98 -4.38
C GLU A 135 -14.35 6.26 -4.68
N MET A 136 -13.78 5.60 -5.69
CA MET A 136 -12.48 5.96 -6.23
C MET A 136 -12.66 6.86 -7.43
N ILE A 137 -11.97 7.99 -7.43
CA ILE A 137 -11.98 8.94 -8.54
C ILE A 137 -10.57 9.07 -9.14
N PRO A 138 -10.45 9.37 -10.46
CA PRO A 138 -9.16 9.70 -11.05
C PRO A 138 -8.51 10.86 -10.30
N ASN A 139 -7.22 10.75 -10.05
CA ASN A 139 -6.45 11.85 -9.48
C ASN A 139 -5.98 12.78 -10.60
N GLU A 140 -6.76 13.80 -10.89
CA GLU A 140 -6.48 14.76 -11.97
C GLU A 140 -5.44 15.82 -11.59
N GLU A 141 -5.09 15.92 -10.31
CA GLU A 141 -4.15 16.91 -9.83
C GLU A 141 -2.68 16.46 -10.00
N LYS A 142 -1.76 17.44 -9.99
CA LYS A 142 -0.32 17.28 -10.27
C LYS A 142 0.41 16.33 -9.32
N ASN A 143 -0.22 15.88 -8.23
CA ASN A 143 0.33 14.98 -7.22
C ASN A 143 -0.19 13.55 -7.33
N SER A 144 -0.63 13.13 -8.52
CA SER A 144 -1.12 11.77 -8.71
C SER A 144 -0.08 10.74 -8.27
N TRP A 145 -0.53 9.76 -7.49
CA TRP A 145 0.28 8.62 -7.13
C TRP A 145 0.62 7.81 -8.37
N LYS A 146 1.91 7.67 -8.64
CA LYS A 146 2.42 6.93 -9.80
C LYS A 146 3.32 5.79 -9.37
N TRP A 147 3.23 4.68 -10.08
CA TRP A 147 4.16 3.58 -9.91
C TRP A 147 4.76 3.18 -11.27
N PRO A 148 6.08 3.06 -11.36
CA PRO A 148 7.09 3.41 -10.33
C PRO A 148 7.18 4.91 -10.06
N GLY A 149 7.42 5.28 -8.79
CA GLY A 149 7.50 6.68 -8.38
C GLY A 149 7.94 6.88 -6.92
N ALA A 150 8.31 8.11 -6.60
CA ALA A 150 8.82 8.46 -5.28
C ALA A 150 7.76 8.38 -4.17
N GLN A 151 6.48 8.41 -4.51
CA GLN A 151 5.35 8.35 -3.59
C GLN A 151 5.31 7.05 -2.76
N ALA A 152 5.88 5.95 -3.27
CA ALA A 152 6.00 4.71 -2.52
C ALA A 152 6.75 4.91 -1.19
N ASN A 153 7.82 5.73 -1.18
CA ASN A 153 8.57 6.04 0.04
C ASN A 153 7.74 6.86 1.04
N ILE A 154 6.90 7.77 0.55
CA ILE A 154 5.98 8.55 1.38
C ILE A 154 4.94 7.62 2.01
N SER A 155 4.33 6.73 1.23
CA SER A 155 3.38 5.74 1.73
C SER A 155 3.99 4.82 2.79
N LYS A 156 5.21 4.31 2.54
CA LYS A 156 5.96 3.49 3.50
C LYS A 156 6.16 4.24 4.82
N LYS A 157 6.58 5.52 4.76
CA LYS A 157 6.79 6.36 5.94
C LYS A 157 5.50 6.55 6.72
N LEU A 158 4.42 6.98 6.07
CA LEU A 158 3.12 7.21 6.72
C LEU A 158 2.57 5.93 7.37
N TYR A 159 2.72 4.79 6.70
CA TYR A 159 2.32 3.50 7.25
C TYR A 159 3.10 3.15 8.52
N ASN A 160 4.41 3.33 8.52
CA ASN A 160 5.24 3.08 9.70
C ASN A 160 4.87 4.01 10.87
N GLU A 161 4.61 5.28 10.59
CA GLU A 161 4.14 6.24 11.60
C GLU A 161 2.79 5.81 12.20
N LYS A 162 1.87 5.32 11.37
CA LYS A 162 0.61 4.74 11.84
C LYS A 162 0.83 3.53 12.74
N LEU A 163 1.70 2.61 12.35
CA LEU A 163 2.01 1.43 13.17
C LEU A 163 2.55 1.82 14.56
N ILE A 164 3.49 2.77 14.60
CA ILE A 164 4.05 3.27 15.87
C ILE A 164 2.96 3.89 16.74
N ARG A 165 2.09 4.73 16.16
CA ARG A 165 1.00 5.37 16.88
C ARG A 165 -0.01 4.35 17.42
N THR A 166 -0.39 3.36 16.60
CA THR A 166 -1.36 2.34 17.01
C THR A 166 -0.81 1.38 18.05
N HIS A 167 0.50 1.15 18.11
CA HIS A 167 1.14 0.42 19.20
C HIS A 167 1.06 1.19 20.51
N ARG A 168 1.42 2.49 20.52
CA ARG A 168 1.38 3.34 21.71
C ARG A 168 -0.01 3.48 22.35
N ILE A 169 -1.08 3.35 21.56
CA ILE A 169 -2.45 3.45 22.08
C ILE A 169 -2.89 2.15 22.77
N LYS A 170 -2.18 1.04 22.55
CA LYS A 170 -2.50 -0.28 23.13
C LYS A 170 -1.74 -0.57 24.42
N GLU A 171 -0.73 0.21 24.75
CA GLU A 171 0.00 0.22 26.03
C GLU A 171 -0.70 1.13 27.04
#